data_145e5453d928d3220ad9c56b5a82c020
#
_entry.id   145e5453d928d3220ad9c56b5a82c020
#
_cell.length_a   1.000
_cell.length_b   1.000
_cell.length_c   1.000
_cell.angle_alpha   90.00
_cell.angle_beta   90.00
_cell.angle_gamma   90.00
#
_symmetry.space_group_name_H-M   'P 1'
#
loop_
_entity.id
_entity.type
_entity.pdbx_description
1 polymer ?
#
loop_
_entity_poly.entity_id
_entity_poly.type
_entity_poly.pdbx_seq_one_letter_code
_entity_poly.pdbx_strand_id
1 'polypeptide(L)'
;MKTIIVTGANGNLGLAVTKNLLSSEYQVIASVARESEKKDLDSFKNIDVQVVNLMQEEETYAFVQSNIKKYGKIDAALLLVGGFTAGNISVTSGADLHKQFSLNFETAYYITRPLFQHMLKQDGGRLVYIGARPALVAESGHELLAYSLSKSLLFKLAEFLNAEAKGKNVTATVIVPSTLDTPVNRKSMPAADPQSWVKPEQLAEILEFIVSDKGEVLREAVLKVYNNS
;
A
#
# COMPACT_ATOMS: atom_id res chain seq x y z
N MET A 1 9.56 17.41 -10.21
CA MET A 1 8.64 16.97 -9.13
C MET A 1 8.17 15.57 -9.49
N LYS A 2 8.32 14.59 -8.59
CA LYS A 2 7.84 13.21 -8.83
C LYS A 2 6.33 13.12 -8.58
N THR A 3 5.66 12.31 -9.38
CA THR A 3 4.22 12.04 -9.28
C THR A 3 3.97 10.68 -8.63
N ILE A 4 3.21 10.66 -7.54
CA ILE A 4 2.99 9.46 -6.73
C ILE A 4 1.49 9.18 -6.56
N ILE A 5 1.07 7.96 -6.87
CA ILE A 5 -0.28 7.47 -6.55
C ILE A 5 -0.26 6.96 -5.10
N VAL A 6 -1.24 7.39 -4.31
CA VAL A 6 -1.48 6.89 -2.95
C VAL A 6 -2.90 6.34 -2.88
N THR A 7 -3.04 5.03 -2.68
CA THR A 7 -4.37 4.41 -2.53
C THR A 7 -4.80 4.39 -1.06
N GLY A 8 -6.10 4.57 -0.79
CA GLY A 8 -6.60 4.64 0.58
C GLY A 8 -6.05 5.84 1.35
N ALA A 9 -5.91 6.97 0.67
CA ALA A 9 -5.24 8.17 1.17
C ALA A 9 -5.91 8.80 2.41
N ASN A 10 -7.18 8.50 2.66
CA ASN A 10 -7.95 8.94 3.83
C ASN A 10 -7.82 7.99 5.04
N GLY A 11 -7.16 6.84 4.90
CA GLY A 11 -6.90 5.93 6.03
C GLY A 11 -5.84 6.49 7.00
N ASN A 12 -5.69 5.86 8.19
CA ASN A 12 -4.72 6.33 9.20
C ASN A 12 -3.28 6.43 8.65
N LEU A 13 -2.82 5.42 7.94
CA LEU A 13 -1.52 5.46 7.27
C LEU A 13 -1.55 6.38 6.05
N GLY A 14 -2.63 6.34 5.26
CA GLY A 14 -2.78 7.15 4.05
C GLY A 14 -2.68 8.65 4.30
N LEU A 15 -3.30 9.15 5.37
CA LEU A 15 -3.22 10.57 5.78
C LEU A 15 -1.79 10.96 6.16
N ALA A 16 -1.10 10.15 6.96
CA ALA A 16 0.28 10.40 7.35
C ALA A 16 1.21 10.42 6.12
N VAL A 17 1.07 9.45 5.24
CA VAL A 17 1.83 9.35 3.98
C VAL A 17 1.55 10.53 3.06
N THR A 18 0.29 10.86 2.84
CA THR A 18 -0.12 11.99 1.99
C THR A 18 0.48 13.30 2.50
N LYS A 19 0.37 13.55 3.80
CA LYS A 19 0.94 14.75 4.45
C LYS A 19 2.45 14.82 4.25
N ASN A 20 3.15 13.71 4.50
CA ASN A 20 4.61 13.64 4.39
C ASN A 20 5.09 13.91 2.95
N LEU A 21 4.45 13.26 1.96
CA LEU A 21 4.78 13.44 0.54
C LEU A 21 4.55 14.88 0.08
N LEU A 22 3.43 15.50 0.47
CA LEU A 22 3.14 16.89 0.13
C LEU A 22 4.14 17.87 0.76
N SER A 23 4.61 17.59 1.99
CA SER A 23 5.66 18.38 2.65
C SER A 23 7.02 18.25 1.95
N SER A 24 7.25 17.16 1.24
CA SER A 24 8.45 16.90 0.43
C SER A 24 8.26 17.28 -1.06
N GLU A 25 7.27 18.11 -1.36
CA GLU A 25 6.98 18.68 -2.68
C GLU A 25 6.70 17.63 -3.80
N TYR A 26 6.14 16.47 -3.46
CA TYR A 26 5.65 15.51 -4.45
C TYR A 26 4.28 15.93 -5.01
N GLN A 27 4.01 15.59 -6.27
CA GLN A 27 2.66 15.59 -6.81
C GLN A 27 1.95 14.32 -6.34
N VAL A 28 0.89 14.46 -5.54
CA VAL A 28 0.14 13.33 -5.01
C VAL A 28 -1.18 13.16 -5.75
N ILE A 29 -1.41 11.94 -6.26
CA ILE A 29 -2.69 11.47 -6.77
C ILE A 29 -3.27 10.54 -5.71
N ALA A 30 -4.26 11.02 -4.98
CA ALA A 30 -4.88 10.32 -3.86
C ALA A 30 -6.17 9.62 -4.30
N SER A 31 -6.29 8.32 -4.04
CA SER A 31 -7.56 7.63 -4.24
C SER A 31 -8.30 7.42 -2.93
N VAL A 32 -9.60 7.67 -2.95
CA VAL A 32 -10.56 7.37 -1.89
C VAL A 32 -11.71 6.53 -2.46
N ALA A 33 -12.40 5.77 -1.61
CA ALA A 33 -13.46 4.88 -2.07
C ALA A 33 -14.82 5.59 -2.30
N ARG A 34 -15.06 6.72 -1.61
CA ARG A 34 -16.35 7.42 -1.61
C ARG A 34 -16.16 8.92 -1.67
N GLU A 35 -17.12 9.62 -2.29
CA GLU A 35 -17.11 11.09 -2.40
C GLU A 35 -17.03 11.77 -1.02
N SER A 36 -17.75 11.22 -0.03
CA SER A 36 -17.73 11.75 1.34
C SER A 36 -16.38 11.70 2.03
N GLU A 37 -15.44 10.91 1.53
CA GLU A 37 -14.09 10.75 2.09
C GLU A 37 -13.09 11.80 1.58
N LYS A 38 -13.43 12.53 0.52
CA LYS A 38 -12.60 13.64 0.02
C LYS A 38 -12.37 14.72 1.06
N LYS A 39 -13.38 14.99 1.90
CA LYS A 39 -13.29 15.98 2.99
C LYS A 39 -12.12 15.75 3.94
N ASP A 40 -11.67 14.49 4.10
CA ASP A 40 -10.56 14.13 4.97
C ASP A 40 -9.22 14.66 4.42
N LEU A 41 -9.21 15.02 3.14
CA LEU A 41 -8.05 15.53 2.39
C LEU A 41 -8.18 17.00 1.97
N ASP A 42 -9.31 17.68 2.27
CA ASP A 42 -9.59 19.07 1.85
C ASP A 42 -8.61 20.10 2.43
N SER A 43 -7.96 19.78 3.55
CA SER A 43 -6.95 20.64 4.17
C SER A 43 -5.62 20.69 3.41
N PHE A 44 -5.39 19.72 2.51
CA PHE A 44 -4.16 19.63 1.73
C PHE A 44 -4.25 20.43 0.43
N LYS A 45 -3.15 21.11 0.08
CA LYS A 45 -2.99 21.80 -1.21
C LYS A 45 -2.13 20.93 -2.15
N ASN A 46 -2.26 21.14 -3.45
CA ASN A 46 -1.47 20.46 -4.49
C ASN A 46 -1.66 18.93 -4.49
N ILE A 47 -2.86 18.48 -4.18
CA ILE A 47 -3.28 17.08 -4.22
C ILE A 47 -4.39 16.89 -5.26
N ASP A 48 -4.36 15.79 -6.00
CA ASP A 48 -5.43 15.36 -6.89
C ASP A 48 -6.21 14.21 -6.24
N VAL A 49 -7.36 14.52 -5.67
CA VAL A 49 -8.19 13.54 -4.95
C VAL A 49 -9.25 12.97 -5.88
N GLN A 50 -9.19 11.66 -6.13
CA GLN A 50 -10.08 10.95 -7.04
C GLN A 50 -10.84 9.84 -6.31
N VAL A 51 -12.14 9.72 -6.60
CA VAL A 51 -12.97 8.61 -6.11
C VAL A 51 -12.85 7.47 -7.11
N VAL A 52 -12.49 6.29 -6.61
CA VAL A 52 -12.40 5.08 -7.42
C VAL A 52 -12.65 3.84 -6.57
N ASN A 53 -13.51 2.96 -7.06
CA ASN A 53 -13.70 1.65 -6.44
C ASN A 53 -12.60 0.68 -6.93
N LEU A 54 -11.53 0.59 -6.16
CA LEU A 54 -10.38 -0.27 -6.50
C LEU A 54 -10.68 -1.77 -6.50
N MET A 55 -11.85 -2.19 -6.03
CA MET A 55 -12.32 -3.58 -6.14
C MET A 55 -12.94 -3.88 -7.52
N GLN A 56 -13.06 -2.89 -8.41
CA GLN A 56 -13.52 -3.04 -9.77
C GLN A 56 -12.35 -2.83 -10.74
N GLU A 57 -11.96 -3.90 -11.44
CA GLU A 57 -10.78 -3.87 -12.32
C GLU A 57 -10.89 -2.80 -13.41
N GLU A 58 -12.07 -2.66 -14.04
CA GLU A 58 -12.30 -1.69 -15.11
C GLU A 58 -12.19 -0.25 -14.64
N GLU A 59 -12.78 0.09 -13.47
CA GLU A 59 -12.67 1.43 -12.88
C GLU A 59 -11.22 1.74 -12.51
N THR A 60 -10.53 0.76 -11.93
CA THR A 60 -9.12 0.87 -11.54
C THR A 60 -8.23 1.07 -12.78
N TYR A 61 -8.48 0.32 -13.83
CA TYR A 61 -7.76 0.49 -15.10
C TYR A 61 -7.97 1.89 -15.69
N ALA A 62 -9.22 2.36 -15.74
CA ALA A 62 -9.55 3.71 -16.22
C ALA A 62 -8.88 4.79 -15.37
N PHE A 63 -8.87 4.64 -14.05
CA PHE A 63 -8.16 5.52 -13.12
C PHE A 63 -6.66 5.60 -13.47
N VAL A 64 -5.98 4.48 -13.63
CA VAL A 64 -4.55 4.47 -13.94
C VAL A 64 -4.29 5.11 -15.31
N GLN A 65 -5.08 4.75 -16.35
CA GLN A 65 -4.89 5.29 -17.70
C GLN A 65 -5.12 6.80 -17.78
N SER A 66 -6.15 7.31 -17.09
CA SER A 66 -6.43 8.75 -17.04
C SER A 66 -5.29 9.53 -16.39
N ASN A 67 -4.70 8.98 -15.33
CA ASN A 67 -3.57 9.61 -14.64
C ASN A 67 -2.28 9.54 -15.46
N ILE A 68 -2.00 8.44 -16.14
CA ILE A 68 -0.89 8.34 -17.09
C ILE A 68 -1.06 9.41 -18.21
N LYS A 69 -2.26 9.54 -18.76
CA LYS A 69 -2.55 10.56 -19.79
C LYS A 69 -2.35 11.98 -19.26
N LYS A 70 -2.77 12.26 -18.02
CA LYS A 70 -2.73 13.59 -17.41
C LYS A 70 -1.31 14.02 -17.02
N TYR A 71 -0.55 13.11 -16.40
CA TYR A 71 0.74 13.43 -15.80
C TYR A 71 1.95 12.95 -16.63
N GLY A 72 1.73 12.08 -17.60
CA GLY A 72 2.78 11.50 -18.44
C GLY A 72 3.60 10.44 -17.70
N LYS A 73 4.29 10.86 -16.63
CA LYS A 73 5.12 9.99 -15.81
C LYS A 73 4.51 9.78 -14.43
N ILE A 74 4.43 8.51 -13.99
CA ILE A 74 4.09 8.13 -12.62
C ILE A 74 5.32 7.47 -11.99
N ASP A 75 5.94 8.16 -11.05
CA ASP A 75 7.22 7.73 -10.47
C ASP A 75 7.05 6.64 -9.42
N ALA A 76 5.94 6.65 -8.68
CA ALA A 76 5.65 5.61 -7.70
C ALA A 76 4.15 5.40 -7.46
N ALA A 77 3.82 4.23 -6.90
CA ALA A 77 2.52 3.96 -6.31
C ALA A 77 2.69 3.34 -4.93
N LEU A 78 2.05 3.95 -3.92
CA LEU A 78 1.94 3.46 -2.56
C LEU A 78 0.56 2.84 -2.39
N LEU A 79 0.52 1.50 -2.39
CA LEU A 79 -0.71 0.70 -2.43
C LEU A 79 -1.11 0.32 -1.00
N LEU A 80 -1.80 1.26 -0.34
CA LEU A 80 -2.06 1.21 1.10
C LEU A 80 -3.43 0.61 1.46
N VAL A 81 -4.30 0.37 0.48
CA VAL A 81 -5.62 -0.24 0.71
C VAL A 81 -5.46 -1.64 1.27
N GLY A 82 -6.25 -1.94 2.28
CA GLY A 82 -6.32 -3.25 2.89
C GLY A 82 -7.26 -3.27 4.08
N GLY A 83 -7.55 -4.47 4.54
CA GLY A 83 -8.38 -4.70 5.72
C GLY A 83 -7.93 -5.92 6.48
N PHE A 84 -8.47 -6.08 7.67
CA PHE A 84 -8.11 -7.12 8.62
C PHE A 84 -9.34 -7.94 9.01
N THR A 85 -9.16 -9.24 9.14
CA THR A 85 -10.14 -10.16 9.74
C THR A 85 -9.39 -11.24 10.51
N ALA A 86 -9.75 -11.48 11.76
CA ALA A 86 -9.29 -12.61 12.54
C ALA A 86 -10.08 -13.87 12.20
N GLY A 87 -9.46 -15.01 12.32
CA GLY A 87 -10.07 -16.32 12.14
C GLY A 87 -9.03 -17.37 11.73
N ASN A 88 -9.07 -18.51 12.39
CA ASN A 88 -8.26 -19.70 12.06
C ASN A 88 -9.01 -20.60 11.06
N ILE A 89 -8.43 -21.76 10.73
CA ILE A 89 -8.99 -22.70 9.75
C ILE A 89 -10.40 -23.20 10.11
N SER A 90 -10.74 -23.26 11.41
CA SER A 90 -12.03 -23.79 11.86
C SER A 90 -13.20 -22.83 11.65
N VAL A 91 -12.94 -21.51 11.58
CA VAL A 91 -13.97 -20.47 11.49
C VAL A 91 -13.90 -19.64 10.22
N THR A 92 -12.81 -19.72 9.46
CA THR A 92 -12.63 -18.96 8.21
C THR A 92 -13.40 -19.62 7.09
N SER A 93 -14.42 -18.96 6.59
CA SER A 93 -15.20 -19.42 5.44
C SER A 93 -14.54 -19.08 4.09
N GLY A 94 -15.01 -19.70 3.01
CA GLY A 94 -14.61 -19.33 1.65
C GLY A 94 -14.97 -17.87 1.31
N ALA A 95 -16.05 -17.34 1.86
CA ALA A 95 -16.45 -15.94 1.70
C ALA A 95 -15.46 -14.99 2.39
N ASP A 96 -14.94 -15.35 3.56
CA ASP A 96 -13.91 -14.56 4.27
C ASP A 96 -12.59 -14.53 3.48
N LEU A 97 -12.19 -15.69 2.93
CA LEU A 97 -11.03 -15.77 2.04
C LEU A 97 -11.20 -14.83 0.83
N HIS A 98 -12.33 -14.93 0.13
CA HIS A 98 -12.60 -14.13 -1.04
C HIS A 98 -12.60 -12.63 -0.73
N LYS A 99 -13.26 -12.24 0.35
CA LYS A 99 -13.30 -10.85 0.82
C LYS A 99 -11.89 -10.31 1.12
N GLN A 100 -11.05 -11.08 1.82
CA GLN A 100 -9.68 -10.65 2.15
C GLN A 100 -8.78 -10.61 0.90
N PHE A 101 -8.94 -11.53 -0.04
CA PHE A 101 -8.20 -11.52 -1.29
C PHE A 101 -8.57 -10.32 -2.14
N SER A 102 -9.86 -10.05 -2.32
CA SER A 102 -10.32 -8.89 -3.09
C SER A 102 -9.81 -7.58 -2.48
N LEU A 103 -9.89 -7.42 -1.16
CA LEU A 103 -9.51 -6.17 -0.50
C LEU A 103 -7.99 -5.98 -0.42
N ASN A 104 -7.21 -7.02 -0.08
CA ASN A 104 -5.78 -6.89 0.22
C ASN A 104 -4.85 -7.15 -0.98
N PHE A 105 -5.32 -7.94 -1.96
CA PHE A 105 -4.50 -8.34 -3.10
C PHE A 105 -5.03 -7.77 -4.42
N GLU A 106 -6.30 -8.00 -4.77
CA GLU A 106 -6.84 -7.59 -6.08
C GLU A 106 -6.83 -6.08 -6.26
N THR A 107 -7.16 -5.29 -5.22
CA THR A 107 -7.07 -3.82 -5.29
C THR A 107 -5.67 -3.33 -5.65
N ALA A 108 -4.63 -3.97 -5.11
CA ALA A 108 -3.25 -3.67 -5.42
C ALA A 108 -2.87 -4.18 -6.81
N TYR A 109 -3.28 -5.39 -7.18
CA TYR A 109 -3.01 -6.01 -8.47
C TYR A 109 -3.60 -5.22 -9.64
N TYR A 110 -4.84 -4.74 -9.52
CA TYR A 110 -5.52 -3.96 -10.56
C TYR A 110 -4.83 -2.63 -10.87
N ILE A 111 -4.24 -1.97 -9.87
CA ILE A 111 -3.35 -0.81 -10.08
C ILE A 111 -2.03 -1.24 -10.69
N THR A 112 -1.43 -2.30 -10.13
CA THR A 112 -0.09 -2.75 -10.50
C THR A 112 0.02 -3.11 -11.98
N ARG A 113 -0.93 -3.89 -12.48
CA ARG A 113 -0.89 -4.43 -13.86
C ARG A 113 -0.71 -3.34 -14.94
N PRO A 114 -1.58 -2.32 -15.05
CA PRO A 114 -1.39 -1.26 -16.04
C PRO A 114 -0.21 -0.33 -15.73
N LEU A 115 0.04 -0.06 -14.45
CA LEU A 115 1.08 0.86 -14.05
C LEU A 115 2.49 0.27 -14.24
N PHE A 116 2.69 -1.00 -13.94
CA PHE A 116 3.96 -1.69 -14.15
C PHE A 116 4.36 -1.70 -15.62
N GLN A 117 3.43 -1.98 -16.52
CA GLN A 117 3.65 -1.89 -17.98
C GLN A 117 4.06 -0.49 -18.43
N HIS A 118 3.48 0.54 -17.82
CA HIS A 118 3.86 1.92 -18.07
C HIS A 118 5.26 2.23 -17.51
N MET A 119 5.56 1.81 -16.28
CA MET A 119 6.86 1.98 -15.64
C MET A 119 8.00 1.32 -16.40
N LEU A 120 7.77 0.14 -16.98
CA LEU A 120 8.76 -0.50 -17.86
C LEU A 120 9.05 0.33 -19.13
N LYS A 121 8.04 0.99 -19.70
CA LYS A 121 8.18 1.84 -20.89
C LYS A 121 8.86 3.18 -20.60
N GLN A 122 8.57 3.79 -19.45
CA GLN A 122 9.19 5.05 -19.02
C GLN A 122 10.58 4.86 -18.37
N ASP A 123 11.04 3.60 -18.27
CA ASP A 123 12.30 3.17 -17.67
C ASP A 123 12.53 3.67 -16.24
N GLY A 124 11.51 3.46 -15.41
CA GLY A 124 11.61 3.77 -13.98
C GLY A 124 10.28 3.75 -13.26
N GLY A 125 10.30 3.35 -11.99
CA GLY A 125 9.13 3.37 -11.14
C GLY A 125 9.28 2.55 -9.88
N ARG A 126 8.48 2.88 -8.87
CA ARG A 126 8.45 2.18 -7.58
C ARG A 126 7.03 1.76 -7.25
N LEU A 127 6.83 0.46 -7.07
CA LEU A 127 5.58 -0.11 -6.56
C LEU A 127 5.81 -0.53 -5.10
N VAL A 128 5.03 0.03 -4.18
CA VAL A 128 5.20 -0.25 -2.76
C VAL A 128 3.89 -0.76 -2.18
N TYR A 129 3.94 -1.94 -1.58
CA TYR A 129 2.81 -2.63 -0.96
C TYR A 129 2.96 -2.65 0.55
N ILE A 130 1.84 -2.70 1.26
CA ILE A 130 1.83 -2.95 2.70
C ILE A 130 1.49 -4.41 2.95
N GLY A 131 2.50 -5.15 3.33
CA GLY A 131 2.38 -6.52 3.82
C GLY A 131 1.93 -6.57 5.30
N ALA A 132 2.14 -7.72 5.92
CA ALA A 132 1.85 -7.90 7.34
C ALA A 132 2.77 -8.97 7.93
N ARG A 133 3.20 -8.79 9.19
CA ARG A 133 4.04 -9.76 9.90
C ARG A 133 3.41 -11.17 9.95
N PRO A 134 2.08 -11.33 10.21
CA PRO A 134 1.44 -12.65 10.18
C PRO A 134 1.52 -13.39 8.85
N ALA A 135 1.71 -12.67 7.73
CA ALA A 135 1.92 -13.30 6.43
C ALA A 135 3.33 -13.88 6.23
N LEU A 136 4.28 -13.56 7.13
CA LEU A 136 5.65 -14.10 7.16
C LEU A 136 5.89 -15.08 8.30
N VAL A 137 5.10 -15.02 9.37
CA VAL A 137 5.30 -15.78 10.60
C VAL A 137 4.08 -16.65 10.85
N ALA A 138 4.21 -17.95 10.61
CA ALA A 138 3.10 -18.90 10.67
C ALA A 138 2.46 -18.97 12.07
N GLU A 139 3.26 -18.83 13.14
CA GLU A 139 2.79 -18.86 14.52
C GLU A 139 1.79 -17.75 14.85
N SER A 140 1.90 -16.59 14.21
CA SER A 140 0.92 -15.50 14.34
C SER A 140 -0.10 -15.50 13.21
N GLY A 141 0.23 -16.11 12.10
CA GLY A 141 -0.59 -16.14 10.89
C GLY A 141 -1.78 -17.09 10.95
N HIS A 142 -1.66 -18.21 11.69
CA HIS A 142 -2.69 -19.25 11.70
C HIS A 142 -4.00 -18.80 12.35
N GLU A 143 -3.98 -17.85 13.29
CA GLU A 143 -5.18 -17.23 13.88
C GLU A 143 -5.77 -16.11 13.01
N LEU A 144 -5.11 -15.77 11.90
CA LEU A 144 -5.45 -14.69 10.98
C LEU A 144 -5.44 -15.21 9.53
N LEU A 145 -5.97 -16.41 9.30
CA LEU A 145 -5.72 -17.22 8.11
C LEU A 145 -6.01 -16.48 6.80
N ALA A 146 -7.25 -15.99 6.60
CA ALA A 146 -7.62 -15.30 5.37
C ALA A 146 -6.80 -14.03 5.12
N TYR A 147 -6.56 -13.26 6.19
CA TYR A 147 -5.74 -12.06 6.14
C TYR A 147 -4.29 -12.39 5.76
N SER A 148 -3.68 -13.33 6.46
CA SER A 148 -2.28 -13.73 6.25
C SER A 148 -2.05 -14.27 4.84
N LEU A 149 -2.94 -15.13 4.35
CA LEU A 149 -2.89 -15.66 2.99
C LEU A 149 -3.03 -14.54 1.96
N SER A 150 -4.00 -13.62 2.12
CA SER A 150 -4.18 -12.51 1.19
C SER A 150 -2.96 -11.59 1.12
N LYS A 151 -2.33 -11.30 2.25
CA LYS A 151 -1.10 -10.49 2.32
C LYS A 151 0.14 -11.24 1.80
N SER A 152 0.19 -12.57 1.91
CA SER A 152 1.31 -13.36 1.40
C SER A 152 1.43 -13.31 -0.13
N LEU A 153 0.34 -13.11 -0.85
CA LEU A 153 0.34 -12.96 -2.30
C LEU A 153 1.12 -11.71 -2.77
N LEU A 154 1.15 -10.64 -1.97
CA LEU A 154 1.90 -9.42 -2.30
C LEU A 154 3.41 -9.67 -2.34
N PHE A 155 3.94 -10.54 -1.48
CA PHE A 155 5.36 -10.89 -1.50
C PHE A 155 5.73 -11.60 -2.80
N LYS A 156 4.92 -12.58 -3.19
CA LYS A 156 5.16 -13.33 -4.43
C LYS A 156 4.96 -12.45 -5.67
N LEU A 157 3.99 -11.55 -5.65
CA LEU A 157 3.82 -10.57 -6.71
C LEU A 157 5.06 -9.68 -6.85
N ALA A 158 5.58 -9.12 -5.76
CA ALA A 158 6.77 -8.28 -5.79
C ALA A 158 8.00 -9.02 -6.33
N GLU A 159 8.20 -10.29 -5.95
CA GLU A 159 9.28 -11.15 -6.48
C GLU A 159 9.15 -11.31 -8.00
N PHE A 160 7.95 -11.61 -8.52
CA PHE A 160 7.73 -11.82 -9.96
C PHE A 160 7.96 -10.52 -10.75
N LEU A 161 7.47 -9.39 -10.25
CA LEU A 161 7.67 -8.08 -10.89
C LEU A 161 9.15 -7.69 -10.92
N ASN A 162 9.88 -7.91 -9.83
CA ASN A 162 11.33 -7.64 -9.79
C ASN A 162 12.12 -8.57 -10.72
N ALA A 163 11.69 -9.83 -10.87
CA ALA A 163 12.29 -10.75 -11.82
C ALA A 163 12.06 -10.30 -13.29
N GLU A 164 10.84 -9.88 -13.61
CA GLU A 164 10.49 -9.35 -14.94
C GLU A 164 11.20 -8.02 -15.25
N ALA A 165 11.33 -7.16 -14.23
CA ALA A 165 11.99 -5.85 -14.36
C ALA A 165 13.53 -5.92 -14.30
N LYS A 166 14.14 -7.12 -14.32
CA LYS A 166 15.60 -7.26 -14.23
C LYS A 166 16.31 -6.43 -15.32
N GLY A 167 17.24 -5.58 -14.87
CA GLY A 167 17.98 -4.67 -15.75
C GLY A 167 17.25 -3.34 -16.05
N LYS A 168 16.07 -3.13 -15.44
CA LYS A 168 15.32 -1.87 -15.51
C LYS A 168 15.34 -1.15 -14.16
N ASN A 169 15.08 0.16 -14.19
CA ASN A 169 14.95 0.95 -12.97
C ASN A 169 13.51 0.91 -12.40
N VAL A 170 12.89 -0.28 -12.41
CA VAL A 170 11.57 -0.54 -11.82
C VAL A 170 11.72 -1.52 -10.67
N THR A 171 11.12 -1.22 -9.52
CA THR A 171 11.13 -2.10 -8.34
C THR A 171 9.76 -2.22 -7.71
N ALA A 172 9.51 -3.39 -7.15
CA ALA A 172 8.36 -3.71 -6.33
C ALA A 172 8.84 -4.11 -4.93
N THR A 173 8.36 -3.41 -3.89
CA THR A 173 8.80 -3.62 -2.50
C THR A 173 7.57 -3.79 -1.60
N VAL A 174 7.62 -4.77 -0.71
CA VAL A 174 6.60 -4.99 0.33
C VAL A 174 7.15 -4.51 1.67
N ILE A 175 6.53 -3.50 2.22
CA ILE A 175 6.82 -3.04 3.57
C ILE A 175 5.98 -3.84 4.55
N VAL A 176 6.63 -4.42 5.55
CA VAL A 176 6.00 -5.27 6.54
C VAL A 176 6.08 -4.58 7.89
N PRO A 177 5.07 -3.79 8.27
CA PRO A 177 5.02 -3.24 9.62
C PRO A 177 4.66 -4.32 10.63
N SER A 178 5.07 -4.12 11.88
CA SER A 178 4.38 -4.70 13.02
C SER A 178 3.03 -4.00 13.22
N THR A 179 2.47 -4.02 14.41
CA THR A 179 1.24 -3.29 14.71
C THR A 179 1.43 -1.78 14.48
N LEU A 180 0.53 -1.17 13.73
CA LEU A 180 0.50 0.29 13.58
C LEU A 180 -0.22 0.93 14.76
N ASP A 181 0.33 2.00 15.30
CA ASP A 181 -0.30 2.81 16.34
C ASP A 181 -1.43 3.65 15.76
N THR A 182 -2.62 3.09 15.76
CA THR A 182 -3.83 3.72 15.26
C THR A 182 -4.95 3.68 16.28
N PRO A 183 -5.92 4.62 16.24
CA PRO A 183 -7.07 4.60 17.14
C PRO A 183 -7.83 3.27 17.13
N VAL A 184 -7.93 2.63 15.95
CA VAL A 184 -8.60 1.34 15.78
C VAL A 184 -7.84 0.23 16.53
N ASN A 185 -6.51 0.17 16.36
CA ASN A 185 -5.68 -0.85 17.02
C ASN A 185 -5.62 -0.63 18.54
N ARG A 186 -5.52 0.61 19.01
CA ARG A 186 -5.60 0.94 20.44
C ARG A 186 -6.92 0.47 21.06
N LYS A 187 -8.03 0.64 20.34
CA LYS A 187 -9.36 0.20 20.81
C LYS A 187 -9.49 -1.33 20.81
N SER A 188 -8.93 -2.01 19.80
CA SER A 188 -9.04 -3.49 19.68
C SER A 188 -8.06 -4.24 20.60
N MET A 189 -6.98 -3.60 21.01
CA MET A 189 -5.92 -4.21 21.88
C MET A 189 -5.63 -3.32 23.10
N PRO A 190 -6.60 -3.10 24.02
CA PRO A 190 -6.47 -2.14 25.13
C PRO A 190 -5.41 -2.54 26.16
N ALA A 191 -5.01 -3.81 26.20
CA ALA A 191 -3.98 -4.32 27.10
C ALA A 191 -2.56 -4.28 26.52
N ALA A 192 -2.41 -3.96 25.22
CA ALA A 192 -1.11 -3.86 24.58
C ALA A 192 -0.45 -2.50 24.84
N ASP A 193 0.88 -2.46 24.81
CA ASP A 193 1.64 -1.21 24.92
C ASP A 193 1.83 -0.54 23.54
N PRO A 194 1.14 0.59 23.26
CA PRO A 194 1.28 1.27 21.98
C PRO A 194 2.67 1.88 21.74
N GLN A 195 3.52 2.01 22.76
CA GLN A 195 4.89 2.51 22.59
C GLN A 195 5.78 1.54 21.81
N SER A 196 5.44 0.25 21.84
CA SER A 196 6.12 -0.77 21.04
C SER A 196 5.69 -0.78 19.56
N TRP A 197 4.61 -0.10 19.20
CA TRP A 197 4.04 -0.11 17.87
C TRP A 197 4.72 0.88 16.93
N VAL A 198 4.52 0.68 15.64
CA VAL A 198 5.01 1.60 14.60
C VAL A 198 4.03 2.74 14.42
N LYS A 199 4.49 3.97 14.56
CA LYS A 199 3.64 5.15 14.28
C LYS A 199 3.44 5.33 12.78
N PRO A 200 2.22 5.72 12.32
CA PRO A 200 1.97 5.99 10.92
C PRO A 200 2.94 7.01 10.30
N GLU A 201 3.35 8.02 11.08
CA GLU A 201 4.30 9.05 10.64
C GLU A 201 5.69 8.47 10.39
N GLN A 202 6.18 7.59 11.25
CA GLN A 202 7.48 6.91 11.06
C GLN A 202 7.46 6.03 9.81
N LEU A 203 6.34 5.32 9.58
CA LEU A 203 6.19 4.51 8.38
C LEU A 203 6.09 5.39 7.12
N ALA A 204 5.44 6.55 7.21
CA ALA A 204 5.35 7.52 6.12
C ALA A 204 6.73 8.05 5.69
N GLU A 205 7.62 8.33 6.64
CA GLU A 205 9.01 8.73 6.36
C GLU A 205 9.80 7.62 5.65
N ILE A 206 9.62 6.37 6.08
CA ILE A 206 10.25 5.21 5.42
C ILE A 206 9.72 5.04 3.98
N LEU A 207 8.40 5.17 3.79
CA LEU A 207 7.77 5.08 2.47
C LEU A 207 8.25 6.21 1.54
N GLU A 208 8.38 7.44 2.06
CA GLU A 208 8.93 8.57 1.32
C GLU A 208 10.38 8.29 0.93
N PHE A 209 11.22 7.82 1.86
CA PHE A 209 12.61 7.46 1.55
C PHE A 209 12.70 6.45 0.40
N ILE A 210 11.85 5.41 0.39
CA ILE A 210 11.86 4.38 -0.67
C ILE A 210 11.54 4.96 -2.05
N VAL A 211 10.65 5.94 -2.14
CA VAL A 211 10.25 6.56 -3.42
C VAL A 211 11.11 7.77 -3.80
N SER A 212 11.95 8.24 -2.88
CA SER A 212 12.90 9.33 -3.11
C SER A 212 14.08 8.89 -3.99
N ASP A 213 14.91 9.85 -4.42
CA ASP A 213 16.16 9.55 -5.13
C ASP A 213 17.15 8.79 -4.25
N LYS A 214 17.12 9.03 -2.93
CA LYS A 214 17.99 8.33 -1.95
C LYS A 214 17.64 6.83 -1.86
N GLY A 215 16.37 6.48 -2.04
CA GLY A 215 15.90 5.08 -2.03
C GLY A 215 16.13 4.34 -3.34
N GLU A 216 16.62 5.00 -4.39
CA GLU A 216 16.77 4.41 -5.72
C GLU A 216 17.70 3.18 -5.74
N VAL A 217 18.65 3.12 -4.82
CA VAL A 217 19.58 1.97 -4.69
C VAL A 217 18.95 0.73 -4.02
N LEU A 218 17.79 0.86 -3.41
CA LEU A 218 17.12 -0.26 -2.78
C LEU A 218 16.59 -1.23 -3.83
N ARG A 219 16.93 -2.51 -3.67
CA ARG A 219 16.49 -3.62 -4.55
C ARG A 219 15.87 -4.77 -3.76
N GLU A 220 15.63 -4.58 -2.45
CA GLU A 220 15.03 -5.57 -1.60
C GLU A 220 13.50 -5.64 -1.81
N ALA A 221 12.99 -6.86 -1.99
CA ALA A 221 11.56 -7.09 -2.18
C ALA A 221 10.75 -6.97 -0.87
N VAL A 222 11.37 -7.17 0.30
CA VAL A 222 10.68 -7.18 1.60
C VAL A 222 11.47 -6.40 2.65
N LEU A 223 10.90 -5.31 3.16
CA LEU A 223 11.48 -4.52 4.25
C LEU A 223 10.60 -4.63 5.51
N LYS A 224 11.20 -5.10 6.60
CA LYS A 224 10.52 -5.27 7.90
C LYS A 224 10.65 -3.99 8.73
N VAL A 225 9.54 -3.48 9.25
CA VAL A 225 9.46 -2.29 10.08
C VAL A 225 8.72 -2.64 11.37
N TYR A 226 9.44 -3.16 12.36
CA TYR A 226 8.82 -3.80 13.51
C TYR A 226 8.84 -2.96 14.81
N ASN A 227 9.68 -1.91 14.87
CA ASN A 227 9.97 -1.21 16.13
C ASN A 227 10.40 -2.24 17.20
N ASN A 228 9.90 -2.13 18.42
CA ASN A 228 10.22 -3.03 19.54
C ASN A 228 9.16 -4.14 19.74
N SER A 229 8.36 -4.49 18.74
CA SER A 229 7.29 -5.48 18.84
C SER A 229 7.51 -6.71 17.98
#